data_0b56fa88f5a96d967fb3242d323f71be
#
_entry.id   0b56fa88f5a96d967fb3242d323f71be
#
_cell.length_a   1.000
_cell.length_b   1.000
_cell.length_c   1.000
_cell.angle_alpha   90.00
_cell.angle_beta   90.00
_cell.angle_gamma   90.00
#
_symmetry.space_group_name_H-M   'P 1'
#
loop_
_entity.id
_entity.type
_entity.pdbx_description
1 polymer ?
#
loop_
_entity_poly.entity_id
_entity_poly.type
_entity_poly.pdbx_seq_one_letter_code
_entity_poly.pdbx_strand_id
1 'polypeptide(L)'
;MKIQDIYDRYDIMPNLREHQLRVAGVAKYICNQLPEKDFSERDLVTACLLHDMGNIVKADLSVFPEFITPELLPRFEKQKKEMMEKYHDEHDATLGIARELGVGLAVYTYLENARLLKFNEKEAE
;
A
#
# COMPACT_ATOMS: atom_id res chain seq x y z
N MET A 1 -1.06 -7.11 -15.16
CA MET A 1 -2.23 -7.09 -14.26
C MET A 1 -2.55 -5.64 -13.91
N LYS A 2 -3.81 -5.26 -14.01
CA LYS A 2 -4.24 -3.90 -13.68
C LYS A 2 -4.25 -3.71 -12.18
N ILE A 3 -3.99 -2.48 -11.71
CA ILE A 3 -3.97 -2.20 -10.27
C ILE A 3 -5.32 -2.51 -9.60
N GLN A 4 -6.42 -2.27 -10.29
CA GLN A 4 -7.74 -2.59 -9.76
C GLN A 4 -7.88 -4.08 -9.47
N ASP A 5 -7.35 -4.95 -10.35
CA ASP A 5 -7.39 -6.39 -10.16
C ASP A 5 -6.56 -6.82 -8.95
N ILE A 6 -5.42 -6.15 -8.73
CA ILE A 6 -4.58 -6.38 -7.56
C ILE A 6 -5.33 -6.00 -6.29
N TYR A 7 -5.93 -4.81 -6.27
CA TYR A 7 -6.67 -4.35 -5.10
C TYR A 7 -7.87 -5.26 -4.81
N ASP A 8 -8.55 -5.76 -5.83
CA ASP A 8 -9.68 -6.67 -5.65
C ASP A 8 -9.21 -8.03 -5.09
N ARG A 9 -8.08 -8.52 -5.59
CA ARG A 9 -7.50 -9.79 -5.14
C ARG A 9 -7.20 -9.80 -3.63
N TYR A 10 -6.75 -8.68 -3.11
CA TYR A 10 -6.38 -8.56 -1.69
C TYR A 10 -7.44 -7.88 -0.84
N ASP A 11 -8.63 -7.64 -1.38
CA ASP A 11 -9.74 -7.00 -0.67
C ASP A 11 -9.32 -5.69 0.00
N ILE A 12 -8.60 -4.85 -0.73
CA ILE A 12 -8.11 -3.57 -0.21
C ILE A 12 -9.31 -2.65 0.04
N MET A 13 -9.36 -2.06 1.24
CA MET A 13 -10.45 -1.15 1.62
C MET A 13 -10.52 0.08 0.71
N PRO A 14 -11.72 0.60 0.42
CA PRO A 14 -11.89 1.73 -0.51
C PRO A 14 -11.06 2.97 -0.16
N ASN A 15 -11.01 3.33 1.13
CA ASN A 15 -10.22 4.48 1.58
C ASN A 15 -8.73 4.28 1.34
N LEU A 16 -8.25 3.06 1.49
CA LEU A 16 -6.85 2.71 1.27
C LEU A 16 -6.51 2.71 -0.23
N ARG A 17 -7.41 2.22 -1.07
CA ARG A 17 -7.26 2.28 -2.54
C ARG A 17 -7.10 3.73 -2.99
N GLU A 18 -7.99 4.59 -2.52
CA GLU A 18 -7.96 6.01 -2.84
C GLU A 18 -6.65 6.67 -2.38
N HIS A 19 -6.21 6.36 -1.16
CA HIS A 19 -4.95 6.88 -0.62
C HIS A 19 -3.76 6.48 -1.49
N GLN A 20 -3.64 5.19 -1.85
CA GLN A 20 -2.53 4.71 -2.66
C GLN A 20 -2.54 5.32 -4.06
N LEU A 21 -3.72 5.44 -4.68
CA LEU A 21 -3.86 6.08 -5.99
C LEU A 21 -3.46 7.56 -5.94
N ARG A 22 -3.83 8.25 -4.86
CA ARG A 22 -3.49 9.67 -4.67
C ARG A 22 -1.99 9.86 -4.53
N VAL A 23 -1.34 9.03 -3.72
CA VAL A 23 0.12 9.09 -3.54
C VAL A 23 0.84 8.81 -4.85
N ALA A 24 0.38 7.82 -5.61
CA ALA A 24 0.94 7.51 -6.92
C ALA A 24 0.77 8.67 -7.91
N GLY A 25 -0.40 9.33 -7.88
CA GLY A 25 -0.67 10.50 -8.72
C GLY A 25 0.26 11.67 -8.40
N VAL A 26 0.51 11.92 -7.12
CA VAL A 26 1.45 12.97 -6.69
C VAL A 26 2.87 12.63 -7.16
N ALA A 27 3.29 11.38 -7.01
CA ALA A 27 4.61 10.93 -7.48
C ALA A 27 4.75 11.12 -8.98
N LYS A 28 3.73 10.78 -9.76
CA LYS A 28 3.71 10.97 -11.21
C LYS A 28 3.83 12.45 -11.57
N TYR A 29 3.07 13.31 -10.87
CA TYR A 29 3.12 14.74 -11.09
C TYR A 29 4.54 15.29 -10.84
N ILE A 30 5.16 14.90 -9.73
CA ILE A 30 6.52 15.33 -9.38
C ILE A 30 7.51 14.88 -10.47
N CYS A 31 7.41 13.62 -10.91
CA CYS A 31 8.28 13.09 -11.96
C CYS A 31 8.17 13.90 -13.25
N ASN A 32 6.96 14.33 -13.60
CA ASN A 32 6.73 15.14 -14.81
C ASN A 32 7.39 16.52 -14.73
N GLN A 33 7.69 17.02 -13.53
CA GLN A 33 8.34 18.32 -13.34
C GLN A 33 9.87 18.23 -13.39
N LEU A 34 10.44 17.02 -13.33
CA LEU A 34 11.88 16.83 -13.32
C LEU A 34 12.41 16.79 -14.76
N PRO A 35 13.43 17.62 -15.11
CA PRO A 35 13.98 17.62 -16.46
C PRO A 35 14.72 16.34 -16.78
N GLU A 36 15.37 15.74 -15.80
CA GLU A 36 16.08 14.45 -15.94
C GLU A 36 15.85 13.61 -14.70
N LYS A 37 15.83 12.28 -14.89
CA LYS A 37 15.64 11.32 -13.81
C LYS A 37 16.68 10.21 -13.94
N ASP A 38 17.38 9.92 -12.84
CA ASP A 38 18.31 8.81 -12.76
C ASP A 38 17.65 7.56 -12.15
N PHE A 39 16.33 7.55 -12.09
CA PHE A 39 15.53 6.44 -11.57
C PHE A 39 14.36 6.15 -12.52
N SER A 40 13.78 4.96 -12.40
CA SER A 40 12.61 4.58 -13.19
C SER A 40 11.33 5.17 -12.60
N GLU A 41 10.68 6.08 -13.33
CA GLU A 41 9.37 6.62 -12.95
C GLU A 41 8.35 5.51 -12.78
N ARG A 42 8.35 4.54 -13.69
CA ARG A 42 7.43 3.39 -13.62
C ARG A 42 7.59 2.62 -12.32
N ASP A 43 8.82 2.35 -11.90
CA ASP A 43 9.07 1.61 -10.67
C ASP A 43 8.65 2.41 -9.43
N LEU A 44 8.90 3.71 -9.42
CA LEU A 44 8.50 4.57 -8.32
C LEU A 44 6.97 4.64 -8.19
N VAL A 45 6.27 4.87 -9.29
CA VAL A 45 4.80 4.93 -9.31
C VAL A 45 4.22 3.58 -8.89
N THR A 46 4.78 2.48 -9.36
CA THR A 46 4.33 1.14 -8.97
C THR A 46 4.50 0.93 -7.45
N ALA A 47 5.65 1.33 -6.89
CA ALA A 47 5.87 1.24 -5.45
C ALA A 47 4.83 2.07 -4.68
N CYS A 48 4.52 3.27 -5.15
CA CYS A 48 3.50 4.12 -4.51
C CYS A 48 2.12 3.46 -4.54
N LEU A 49 1.76 2.78 -5.64
CA LEU A 49 0.49 2.07 -5.76
C LEU A 49 0.38 0.90 -4.77
N LEU A 50 1.49 0.37 -4.29
CA LEU A 50 1.54 -0.82 -3.44
C LEU A 50 2.02 -0.54 -2.01
N HIS A 51 2.37 0.70 -1.68
CA HIS A 51 3.12 1.00 -0.45
C HIS A 51 2.36 0.72 0.85
N ASP A 52 1.04 0.67 0.82
CA ASP A 52 0.21 0.42 2.00
C ASP A 52 -0.68 -0.82 1.86
N MET A 53 -0.30 -1.78 1.00
CA MET A 53 -1.11 -2.98 0.76
C MET A 53 -1.38 -3.79 2.04
N GLY A 54 -0.48 -3.79 3.00
CA GLY A 54 -0.64 -4.51 4.26
C GLY A 54 -1.31 -3.71 5.37
N ASN A 55 -1.78 -2.50 5.08
CA ASN A 55 -2.23 -1.55 6.10
C ASN A 55 -3.43 -2.02 6.91
N ILE A 56 -4.21 -2.99 6.40
CA ILE A 56 -5.35 -3.55 7.13
C ILE A 56 -4.91 -4.18 8.47
N VAL A 57 -3.66 -4.61 8.58
CA VAL A 57 -3.12 -5.22 9.80
C VAL A 57 -3.22 -4.26 10.99
N LYS A 58 -3.01 -2.97 10.77
CA LYS A 58 -3.10 -1.96 11.83
C LYS A 58 -4.40 -1.17 11.83
N ALA A 59 -5.28 -1.38 10.85
CA ALA A 59 -6.53 -0.63 10.74
C ALA A 59 -7.49 -1.01 11.86
N ASP A 60 -8.15 -0.02 12.44
CA ASP A 60 -9.24 -0.24 13.38
C ASP A 60 -10.55 -0.19 12.59
N LEU A 61 -11.11 -1.35 12.31
CA LEU A 61 -12.30 -1.49 11.47
C LEU A 61 -13.55 -0.92 12.13
N SER A 62 -13.52 -0.68 13.44
CA SER A 62 -14.65 -0.07 14.15
C SER A 62 -14.74 1.45 13.93
N VAL A 63 -13.67 2.09 13.45
CA VAL A 63 -13.59 3.55 13.30
C VAL A 63 -13.95 4.04 11.90
N PHE A 64 -14.20 3.14 10.94
CA PHE A 64 -14.46 3.52 9.54
C PHE A 64 -15.81 3.02 9.02
N PRO A 65 -16.94 3.26 9.75
CA PRO A 65 -18.23 2.74 9.32
C PRO A 65 -18.73 3.34 8.01
N GLU A 66 -18.30 4.54 7.66
CA GLU A 66 -18.70 5.20 6.41
C GLU A 66 -18.09 4.57 5.15
N PHE A 67 -16.92 3.90 5.30
CA PHE A 67 -16.24 3.22 4.19
C PHE A 67 -16.56 1.73 4.13
N ILE A 68 -17.16 1.21 5.19
CA ILE A 68 -17.41 -0.21 5.35
C ILE A 68 -18.87 -0.43 5.65
N THR A 69 -19.61 -0.99 4.68
CA THR A 69 -21.01 -1.33 4.90
C THR A 69 -21.12 -2.56 5.80
N PRO A 70 -22.26 -2.75 6.50
CA PRO A 70 -22.45 -3.95 7.33
C PRO A 70 -22.24 -5.27 6.57
N GLU A 71 -22.54 -5.29 5.28
CA GLU A 71 -22.36 -6.48 4.44
C GLU A 71 -20.89 -6.78 4.16
N LEU A 72 -20.05 -5.75 4.08
CA LEU A 72 -18.63 -5.89 3.77
C LEU A 72 -17.74 -6.08 5.00
N LEU A 73 -18.20 -5.65 6.18
CA LEU A 73 -17.41 -5.72 7.39
C LEU A 73 -16.84 -7.12 7.70
N PRO A 74 -17.65 -8.20 7.63
CA PRO A 74 -17.10 -9.55 7.89
C PRO A 74 -15.98 -9.92 6.93
N ARG A 75 -16.03 -9.46 5.67
CA ARG A 75 -15.01 -9.73 4.67
C ARG A 75 -13.68 -9.06 5.04
N PHE A 76 -13.73 -7.80 5.47
CA PHE A 76 -12.53 -7.08 5.89
C PHE A 76 -11.98 -7.61 7.21
N GLU A 77 -12.83 -7.98 8.15
CA GLU A 77 -12.40 -8.61 9.41
C GLU A 77 -11.66 -9.91 9.15
N LYS A 78 -12.16 -10.72 8.23
CA LYS A 78 -11.50 -11.97 7.83
C LYS A 78 -10.14 -11.70 7.20
N GLN A 79 -10.06 -10.72 6.30
CA GLN A 79 -8.82 -10.35 5.64
C GLN A 79 -7.78 -9.87 6.65
N LYS A 80 -8.20 -9.01 7.56
CA LYS A 80 -7.32 -8.52 8.63
C LYS A 80 -6.77 -9.67 9.48
N LYS A 81 -7.64 -10.59 9.89
CA LYS A 81 -7.26 -11.75 10.70
C LYS A 81 -6.23 -12.62 9.98
N GLU A 82 -6.49 -12.94 8.71
CA GLU A 82 -5.58 -13.75 7.90
C GLU A 82 -4.21 -13.09 7.76
N MET A 83 -4.19 -11.78 7.53
CA MET A 83 -2.94 -11.02 7.41
C MET A 83 -2.19 -10.97 8.74
N MET A 84 -2.87 -10.79 9.86
CA MET A 84 -2.24 -10.76 11.19
C MET A 84 -1.66 -12.11 11.58
N GLU A 85 -2.25 -13.20 11.13
CA GLU A 85 -1.73 -14.56 11.38
C GLU A 85 -0.48 -14.84 10.55
N LYS A 86 -0.41 -14.27 9.34
CA LYS A 86 0.64 -14.55 8.37
C LYS A 86 1.84 -13.61 8.48
N TYR A 87 1.62 -12.36 8.89
CA TYR A 87 2.65 -11.32 8.88
C TYR A 87 2.80 -10.68 10.25
N HIS A 88 4.03 -10.22 10.53
CA HIS A 88 4.39 -9.62 11.81
C HIS A 88 3.72 -8.25 12.03
N ASP A 89 3.73 -7.39 10.99
CA ASP A 89 3.13 -6.05 11.02
C ASP A 89 2.69 -5.64 9.62
N GLU A 90 2.18 -4.42 9.49
CA GLU A 90 1.68 -3.90 8.20
C GLU A 90 2.78 -3.77 7.15
N HIS A 91 4.00 -3.45 7.57
CA HIS A 91 5.14 -3.36 6.66
C HIS A 91 5.52 -4.74 6.12
N ASP A 92 5.59 -5.73 7.00
CA ASP A 92 5.87 -7.12 6.64
C ASP A 92 4.81 -7.65 5.68
N ALA A 93 3.54 -7.32 5.94
CA ALA A 93 2.43 -7.70 5.08
C ALA A 93 2.56 -7.08 3.68
N THR A 94 2.91 -5.79 3.60
CA THR A 94 3.12 -5.11 2.32
C THR A 94 4.24 -5.79 1.53
N LEU A 95 5.36 -6.11 2.17
CA LEU A 95 6.49 -6.78 1.51
C LEU A 95 6.12 -8.21 1.09
N GLY A 96 5.34 -8.91 1.91
CA GLY A 96 4.86 -10.24 1.57
C GLY A 96 3.98 -10.25 0.33
N ILE A 97 3.06 -9.30 0.24
CA ILE A 97 2.21 -9.14 -0.94
C ILE A 97 3.05 -8.80 -2.18
N ALA A 98 4.03 -7.91 -2.03
CA ALA A 98 4.93 -7.56 -3.13
C ALA A 98 5.68 -8.80 -3.65
N ARG A 99 6.14 -9.67 -2.75
CA ARG A 99 6.79 -10.92 -3.14
C ARG A 99 5.83 -11.84 -3.91
N GLU A 100 4.59 -11.96 -3.45
CA GLU A 100 3.57 -12.77 -4.13
C GLU A 100 3.28 -12.25 -5.54
N LEU A 101 3.28 -10.93 -5.70
CA LEU A 101 3.02 -10.28 -6.99
C LEU A 101 4.22 -10.38 -7.93
N GLY A 102 5.39 -10.74 -7.43
CA GLY A 102 6.60 -10.86 -8.24
C GLY A 102 7.13 -9.52 -8.74
N VAL A 103 7.04 -8.46 -7.92
CA VAL A 103 7.55 -7.13 -8.30
C VAL A 103 9.06 -7.17 -8.53
N GLY A 104 9.55 -6.26 -9.37
CA GLY A 104 10.99 -6.12 -9.62
C GLY A 104 11.76 -5.65 -8.40
N LEU A 105 13.08 -5.86 -8.42
CA LEU A 105 13.96 -5.51 -7.31
C LEU A 105 13.85 -4.03 -6.91
N ALA A 106 13.81 -3.13 -7.90
CA ALA A 106 13.72 -1.69 -7.62
C ALA A 106 12.44 -1.34 -6.85
N VAL A 107 11.29 -1.89 -7.27
CA VAL A 107 10.01 -1.67 -6.59
C VAL A 107 10.09 -2.22 -5.16
N TYR A 108 10.61 -3.42 -4.99
CA TYR A 108 10.73 -4.04 -3.67
C TYR A 108 11.61 -3.20 -2.75
N THR A 109 12.73 -2.69 -3.26
CA THR A 109 13.65 -1.84 -2.50
C THR A 109 12.97 -0.55 -2.03
N TYR A 110 12.17 0.09 -2.89
CA TYR A 110 11.40 1.27 -2.49
C TYR A 110 10.43 0.92 -1.36
N LEU A 111 9.76 -0.22 -1.43
CA LEU A 111 8.81 -0.64 -0.40
C LEU A 111 9.50 -0.94 0.93
N GLU A 112 10.67 -1.56 0.90
CA GLU A 112 11.47 -1.80 2.10
C GLU A 112 11.83 -0.49 2.80
N ASN A 113 12.24 0.52 2.03
CA ASN A 113 12.70 1.79 2.56
C ASN A 113 11.56 2.70 3.01
N ALA A 114 10.34 2.44 2.62
CA ALA A 114 9.18 3.22 3.03
C ALA A 114 9.02 3.27 4.55
N ARG A 115 9.43 2.21 5.26
CA ARG A 115 9.38 2.15 6.72
C ARG A 115 10.28 3.22 7.35
N LEU A 116 11.46 3.44 6.78
CA LEU A 116 12.39 4.45 7.27
C LEU A 116 11.83 5.86 7.11
N LEU A 117 11.16 6.12 5.98
CA LEU A 117 10.51 7.41 5.74
C LEU A 117 9.41 7.70 6.76
N LYS A 118 8.57 6.72 7.06
CA LYS A 118 7.51 6.85 8.06
C LYS A 118 8.07 7.11 9.45
N PHE A 119 9.17 6.46 9.78
CA PHE A 119 9.85 6.65 11.07
C PHE A 119 10.38 8.08 11.20
N ASN A 120 11.03 8.59 10.16
CA ASN A 120 11.56 9.95 10.14
C ASN A 120 10.47 11.01 10.27
N GLU A 121 9.31 10.80 9.65
CA GLU A 121 8.17 11.71 9.77
C GLU A 121 7.68 11.79 11.22
N LYS A 122 7.59 10.67 11.91
CA LYS A 122 7.19 10.63 13.32
C LYS A 122 8.18 11.36 14.23
N GLU A 123 9.46 11.22 13.94
CA GLU A 123 10.50 11.92 14.71
C GLU A 123 10.46 13.43 14.48
N ALA A 124 10.08 13.85 13.27
CA ALA A 124 10.00 15.27 12.91
C ALA A 124 8.81 15.99 13.57
N GLU A 125 7.79 15.24 13.98
CA GLU A 125 6.65 15.79 14.70
C GLU A 125 6.96 15.99 16.18
#